data_6a453ec2b00967b61f5dcfee28f055c3
#
_entry.id   6a453ec2b00967b61f5dcfee28f055c3
#
_cell.length_a   1.000
_cell.length_b   1.000
_cell.length_c   1.000
_cell.angle_alpha   90.00
_cell.angle_beta   90.00
_cell.angle_gamma   90.00
#
_symmetry.space_group_name_H-M   'P 1'
#
loop_
_entity.id
_entity.type
_entity.pdbx_description
1 polymer ?
#
loop_
_entity_poly.entity_id
_entity_poly.type
_entity_poly.pdbx_seq_one_letter_code
_entity_poly.pdbx_strand_id
1 'polypeptide(L)'
;MDPDTPIEESLGAIKEYVDRGAIERVGLSKVDMGLIERARNVVSIAAVQNEYNVAERAYDDVVDYCAREGIVFVPYYPLGARPSQAVRAAAKRHHVTPEQVMLAWLLMRSPAMLPIPGTLSLAHLRDNLGALSLELSDAEFAEIAEG
;
A
#
# COMPACT_ATOMS: atom_id res chain seq x y z
N MET A 1 2.55 17.62 2.51
CA MET A 1 1.65 18.64 1.92
C MET A 1 1.83 19.91 2.74
N ASP A 2 1.92 21.07 2.11
CA ASP A 2 1.96 22.35 2.82
C ASP A 2 0.59 22.58 3.45
N PRO A 3 0.50 22.77 4.78
CA PRO A 3 -0.78 22.96 5.46
C PRO A 3 -1.49 24.27 5.06
N ASP A 4 -0.75 25.25 4.55
CA ASP A 4 -1.28 26.57 4.17
C ASP A 4 -1.79 26.61 2.71
N THR A 5 -1.51 25.56 1.90
CA THR A 5 -1.91 25.49 0.50
C THR A 5 -3.01 24.45 0.32
N PRO A 6 -4.25 24.83 -0.06
CA PRO A 6 -5.32 23.89 -0.35
C PRO A 6 -4.91 22.89 -1.43
N ILE A 7 -5.33 21.62 -1.27
CA ILE A 7 -5.00 20.55 -2.22
C ILE A 7 -5.52 20.87 -3.63
N GLU A 8 -6.65 21.55 -3.71
CA GLU A 8 -7.27 21.97 -4.96
C GLU A 8 -6.40 22.94 -5.76
N GLU A 9 -5.69 23.83 -5.09
CA GLU A 9 -4.76 24.76 -5.74
C GLU A 9 -3.56 24.03 -6.32
N SER A 10 -2.93 23.17 -5.51
CA SER A 10 -1.80 22.34 -5.96
C SER A 10 -2.18 21.44 -7.14
N LEU A 11 -3.34 20.79 -7.06
CA LEU A 11 -3.83 19.92 -8.11
C LEU A 11 -4.34 20.67 -9.34
N GLY A 12 -4.83 21.90 -9.17
CA GLY A 12 -5.17 22.80 -10.30
C GLY A 12 -3.98 23.04 -11.22
N ALA A 13 -2.82 23.34 -10.63
CA ALA A 13 -1.59 23.49 -11.40
C ALA A 13 -1.15 22.19 -12.11
N ILE A 14 -1.27 21.03 -11.42
CA ILE A 14 -0.96 19.71 -12.01
C ILE A 14 -1.94 19.39 -13.13
N LYS A 15 -3.21 19.72 -12.98
CA LYS A 15 -4.26 19.46 -13.95
C LYS A 15 -3.96 20.10 -15.32
N GLU A 16 -3.35 21.29 -15.35
CA GLU A 16 -2.94 21.92 -16.61
C GLU A 16 -1.97 21.05 -17.41
N TYR A 17 -1.09 20.29 -16.74
CA TYR A 17 -0.15 19.36 -17.39
C TYR A 17 -0.82 18.06 -17.80
N VAL A 18 -1.81 17.60 -17.02
CA VAL A 18 -2.65 16.46 -17.40
C VAL A 18 -3.44 16.77 -18.67
N ASP A 19 -4.10 17.93 -18.72
CA ASP A 19 -4.94 18.36 -19.85
C ASP A 19 -4.12 18.54 -21.15
N ARG A 20 -2.83 18.86 -21.01
CA ARG A 20 -1.88 18.93 -22.13
C ARG A 20 -1.25 17.59 -22.51
N GLY A 21 -1.55 16.52 -21.79
CA GLY A 21 -0.98 15.19 -21.99
C GLY A 21 0.49 15.05 -21.55
N ALA A 22 1.02 16.01 -20.78
CA ALA A 22 2.38 15.95 -20.23
C ALA A 22 2.46 15.06 -18.97
N ILE A 23 1.36 14.89 -18.25
CA ILE A 23 1.19 13.97 -17.12
C ILE A 23 0.06 13.02 -17.47
N GLU A 24 0.34 11.71 -17.41
CA GLU A 24 -0.66 10.69 -17.71
C GLU A 24 -1.51 10.36 -16.47
N ARG A 25 -0.89 10.22 -15.30
CA ARG A 25 -1.55 9.79 -14.07
C ARG A 25 -1.05 10.58 -12.87
N VAL A 26 -1.98 10.85 -11.94
CA VAL A 26 -1.69 11.56 -10.68
C VAL A 26 -1.91 10.61 -9.51
N GLY A 27 -1.02 10.68 -8.52
CA GLY A 27 -1.14 9.98 -7.25
C GLY A 27 -1.02 10.92 -6.06
N LEU A 28 -1.52 10.49 -4.93
CA LEU A 28 -1.45 11.21 -3.65
C LEU A 28 -0.60 10.44 -2.66
N SER A 29 -0.01 11.13 -1.68
CA SER A 29 0.73 10.49 -0.59
C SER A 29 0.40 11.14 0.74
N LYS A 30 0.28 10.30 1.79
CA LYS A 30 -0.05 10.72 3.17
C LYS A 30 -1.38 11.46 3.23
N VAL A 31 -2.44 10.83 2.73
CA VAL A 31 -3.78 11.40 2.62
C VAL A 31 -4.82 10.51 3.29
N ASP A 32 -5.84 11.14 3.86
CA ASP A 32 -7.07 10.50 4.32
C ASP A 32 -8.14 10.48 3.21
N MET A 33 -9.28 9.85 3.49
CA MET A 33 -10.40 9.78 2.55
C MET A 33 -10.93 11.17 2.14
N GLY A 34 -11.04 12.09 3.09
CA GLY A 34 -11.54 13.44 2.80
C GLY A 34 -10.66 14.20 1.81
N LEU A 35 -9.33 14.09 1.95
CA LEU A 35 -8.38 14.66 0.99
C LEU A 35 -8.45 13.98 -0.37
N ILE A 36 -8.64 12.66 -0.42
CA ILE A 36 -8.78 11.92 -1.68
C ILE A 36 -10.03 12.37 -2.42
N GLU A 37 -11.16 12.50 -1.75
CA GLU A 37 -12.42 12.95 -2.35
C GLU A 37 -12.30 14.38 -2.90
N ARG A 38 -11.70 15.31 -2.13
CA ARG A 38 -11.43 16.66 -2.58
C ARG A 38 -10.54 16.70 -3.80
N ALA A 39 -9.46 15.90 -3.81
CA ALA A 39 -8.54 15.78 -4.95
C ALA A 39 -9.25 15.27 -6.22
N ARG A 40 -10.12 14.27 -6.07
CA ARG A 40 -10.89 13.68 -7.19
C ARG A 40 -11.88 14.65 -7.83
N ASN A 41 -12.30 15.69 -7.13
CA ASN A 41 -13.10 16.77 -7.73
C ASN A 41 -12.30 17.66 -8.70
N VAL A 42 -10.97 17.61 -8.64
CA VAL A 42 -10.07 18.41 -9.50
C VAL A 42 -9.48 17.57 -10.63
N VAL A 43 -8.95 16.37 -10.30
CA VAL A 43 -8.25 15.50 -11.25
C VAL A 43 -8.46 14.03 -10.89
N SER A 44 -8.40 13.14 -11.88
CA SER A 44 -8.46 11.70 -11.65
C SER A 44 -7.24 11.23 -10.87
N ILE A 45 -7.46 10.47 -9.77
CA ILE A 45 -6.41 9.91 -8.93
C ILE A 45 -6.23 8.43 -9.27
N ALA A 46 -5.03 8.06 -9.70
CA ALA A 46 -4.70 6.69 -10.09
C ALA A 46 -4.09 5.86 -8.95
N ALA A 47 -3.42 6.50 -7.98
CA ALA A 47 -2.78 5.82 -6.87
C ALA A 47 -2.79 6.64 -5.58
N VAL A 48 -2.79 5.96 -4.45
CA VAL A 48 -2.58 6.53 -3.11
C VAL A 48 -1.41 5.82 -2.45
N GLN A 49 -0.47 6.57 -1.89
CA GLN A 49 0.69 6.04 -1.19
C GLN A 49 0.69 6.50 0.26
N ASN A 50 0.38 5.59 1.18
CA ASN A 50 0.37 5.82 2.62
C ASN A 50 1.25 4.80 3.34
N GLU A 51 1.66 5.08 4.58
CA GLU A 51 2.31 4.09 5.44
C GLU A 51 1.31 2.98 5.77
N TYR A 52 1.71 1.74 5.48
CA TYR A 52 0.83 0.61 5.78
C TYR A 52 1.61 -0.71 5.80
N ASN A 53 1.43 -1.50 6.85
CA ASN A 53 2.02 -2.82 7.01
C ASN A 53 1.21 -3.64 8.04
N VAL A 54 1.65 -4.83 8.39
CA VAL A 54 0.95 -5.74 9.32
C VAL A 54 0.67 -5.13 10.70
N ALA A 55 1.45 -4.14 11.14
CA ALA A 55 1.28 -3.47 12.44
C ALA A 55 0.71 -2.04 12.32
N GLU A 56 0.99 -1.34 11.22
CA GLU A 56 0.49 0.01 10.96
C GLU A 56 -0.69 -0.04 10.00
N ARG A 57 -1.90 0.13 10.54
CA ARG A 57 -3.15 -0.03 9.79
C ARG A 57 -4.12 1.15 9.93
N ALA A 58 -3.57 2.33 10.26
CA ALA A 58 -4.40 3.54 10.41
C ALA A 58 -5.19 3.92 9.15
N TYR A 59 -4.81 3.38 8.00
CA TYR A 59 -5.45 3.63 6.71
C TYR A 59 -6.26 2.44 6.16
N ASP A 60 -6.77 1.55 7.01
CA ASP A 60 -7.62 0.43 6.58
C ASP A 60 -8.82 0.89 5.75
N ASP A 61 -9.46 1.98 6.14
CA ASP A 61 -10.58 2.62 5.43
C ASP A 61 -10.17 3.15 4.05
N VAL A 62 -8.97 3.72 3.92
CA VAL A 62 -8.42 4.18 2.64
C VAL A 62 -8.08 3.00 1.71
N VAL A 63 -7.56 1.90 2.25
CA VAL A 63 -7.32 0.67 1.48
C VAL A 63 -8.62 0.15 0.88
N ASP A 64 -9.68 0.07 1.70
CA ASP A 64 -10.99 -0.41 1.25
C ASP A 64 -11.65 0.55 0.25
N TYR A 65 -11.47 1.85 0.45
CA TYR A 65 -11.90 2.87 -0.51
C TYR A 65 -11.17 2.71 -1.85
N CYS A 66 -9.86 2.56 -1.84
CA CYS A 66 -9.06 2.38 -3.05
C CYS A 66 -9.49 1.14 -3.84
N ALA A 67 -9.74 0.01 -3.16
CA ALA A 67 -10.21 -1.21 -3.80
C ALA A 67 -11.57 -1.02 -4.48
N ARG A 68 -12.49 -0.33 -3.84
CA ARG A 68 -13.83 -0.04 -4.37
C ARG A 68 -13.81 0.90 -5.58
N GLU A 69 -12.91 1.88 -5.55
CA GLU A 69 -12.82 2.93 -6.58
C GLU A 69 -11.83 2.61 -7.71
N GLY A 70 -11.17 1.45 -7.68
CA GLY A 70 -10.18 1.07 -8.68
C GLY A 70 -8.89 1.91 -8.62
N ILE A 71 -8.56 2.46 -7.45
CA ILE A 71 -7.34 3.22 -7.18
C ILE A 71 -6.28 2.27 -6.64
N VAL A 72 -5.05 2.34 -7.14
CA VAL A 72 -3.95 1.53 -6.62
C VAL A 72 -3.53 2.07 -5.24
N PHE A 73 -3.43 1.19 -4.24
CA PHE A 73 -2.88 1.54 -2.93
C PHE A 73 -1.43 1.05 -2.83
N VAL A 74 -0.51 1.99 -2.61
CA VAL A 74 0.94 1.74 -2.55
C VAL A 74 1.41 1.88 -1.11
N PRO A 75 1.51 0.78 -0.33
CA PRO A 75 2.01 0.85 1.04
C PRO A 75 3.51 1.16 1.03
N TYR A 76 3.93 2.30 1.60
CA TYR A 76 5.34 2.50 1.91
C TYR A 76 5.66 1.93 3.30
N TYR A 77 6.94 1.61 3.56
CA TYR A 77 7.36 0.80 4.70
C TYR A 77 6.58 -0.53 4.85
N PRO A 78 6.40 -1.29 3.76
CA PRO A 78 5.63 -2.54 3.80
C PRO A 78 6.25 -3.58 4.75
N LEU A 79 7.54 -3.50 5.02
CA LEU A 79 8.32 -4.32 5.94
C LEU A 79 8.78 -3.53 7.19
N GLY A 80 8.13 -2.42 7.53
CA GLY A 80 8.50 -1.55 8.64
C GLY A 80 8.23 -2.12 10.03
N ALA A 81 7.36 -3.11 10.14
CA ALA A 81 7.03 -3.79 11.38
C ALA A 81 8.07 -4.88 11.76
N ARG A 82 8.23 -5.12 13.07
CA ARG A 82 8.91 -6.33 13.53
C ARG A 82 7.96 -7.53 13.36
N PRO A 83 8.44 -8.68 12.84
CA PRO A 83 7.62 -9.86 12.71
C PRO A 83 7.01 -10.28 14.07
N SER A 84 5.69 -10.43 14.14
CA SER A 84 4.98 -10.94 15.31
C SER A 84 5.22 -12.43 15.50
N GLN A 85 4.69 -13.01 16.59
CA GLN A 85 4.75 -14.46 16.80
C GLN A 85 3.96 -15.19 15.69
N ALA A 86 2.79 -14.66 15.28
CA ALA A 86 1.96 -15.22 14.23
C ALA A 86 2.71 -15.22 12.87
N VAL A 87 3.36 -14.11 12.50
CA VAL A 87 4.19 -14.02 11.30
C VAL A 87 5.30 -15.07 11.30
N ARG A 88 6.04 -15.21 12.42
CA ARG A 88 7.11 -16.22 12.53
C ARG A 88 6.60 -17.65 12.48
N ALA A 89 5.42 -17.91 13.07
CA ALA A 89 4.80 -19.24 13.03
C ALA A 89 4.37 -19.61 11.58
N ALA A 90 3.75 -18.68 10.87
CA ALA A 90 3.40 -18.86 9.46
C ALA A 90 4.64 -19.07 8.59
N ALA A 91 5.70 -18.25 8.77
CA ALA A 91 6.96 -18.40 8.06
C ALA A 91 7.57 -19.80 8.23
N LYS A 92 7.53 -20.33 9.46
CA LYS A 92 7.99 -21.69 9.74
C LYS A 92 7.14 -22.78 9.06
N ARG A 93 5.81 -22.63 9.07
CA ARG A 93 4.89 -23.59 8.42
C ARG A 93 5.10 -23.67 6.91
N HIS A 94 5.29 -22.51 6.29
CA HIS A 94 5.47 -22.39 4.84
C HIS A 94 6.93 -22.51 4.38
N HIS A 95 7.90 -22.66 5.31
CA HIS A 95 9.33 -22.73 5.00
C HIS A 95 9.85 -21.50 4.22
N VAL A 96 9.37 -20.30 4.59
CA VAL A 96 9.71 -19.01 3.96
C VAL A 96 10.23 -18.02 5.00
N THR A 97 10.66 -16.83 4.57
CA THR A 97 11.08 -15.76 5.48
C THR A 97 9.87 -15.04 6.08
N PRO A 98 10.01 -14.43 7.28
CA PRO A 98 8.96 -13.58 7.85
C PRO A 98 8.56 -12.42 6.92
N GLU A 99 9.52 -11.86 6.19
CA GLU A 99 9.31 -10.76 5.23
C GLU A 99 8.40 -11.21 4.07
N GLN A 100 8.56 -12.43 3.57
CA GLN A 100 7.68 -13.00 2.56
C GLN A 100 6.24 -13.15 3.09
N VAL A 101 6.08 -13.57 4.35
CA VAL A 101 4.75 -13.66 4.98
C VAL A 101 4.10 -12.28 5.11
N MET A 102 4.85 -11.26 5.56
CA MET A 102 4.31 -9.89 5.68
C MET A 102 3.90 -9.31 4.32
N LEU A 103 4.66 -9.56 3.26
CA LEU A 103 4.30 -9.13 1.90
C LEU A 103 3.10 -9.90 1.36
N ALA A 104 3.03 -11.21 1.57
CA ALA A 104 1.87 -12.02 1.17
C ALA A 104 0.59 -11.58 1.89
N TRP A 105 0.70 -11.24 3.18
CA TRP A 105 -0.41 -10.67 3.95
C TRP A 105 -0.93 -9.36 3.33
N LEU A 106 -0.03 -8.44 2.95
CA LEU A 106 -0.40 -7.20 2.26
C LEU A 106 -1.13 -7.48 0.93
N LEU A 107 -0.62 -8.40 0.13
CA LEU A 107 -1.23 -8.77 -1.16
C LEU A 107 -2.61 -9.41 -0.97
N MET A 108 -2.79 -10.20 0.08
CA MET A 108 -4.08 -10.80 0.43
C MET A 108 -5.07 -9.77 0.99
N ARG A 109 -4.59 -8.70 1.67
CA ARG A 109 -5.43 -7.66 2.28
C ARG A 109 -6.34 -6.96 1.28
N SER A 110 -5.87 -6.72 0.07
CA SER A 110 -6.67 -6.03 -0.95
C SER A 110 -6.12 -6.25 -2.36
N PRO A 111 -7.01 -6.40 -3.35
CA PRO A 111 -6.59 -6.45 -4.75
C PRO A 111 -6.00 -5.12 -5.27
N ALA A 112 -6.20 -4.03 -4.54
CA ALA A 112 -5.62 -2.73 -4.87
C ALA A 112 -4.16 -2.57 -4.41
N MET A 113 -3.63 -3.53 -3.60
CA MET A 113 -2.30 -3.45 -3.00
C MET A 113 -1.18 -3.57 -4.02
N LEU A 114 -0.24 -2.62 -3.96
CA LEU A 114 1.03 -2.66 -4.70
C LEU A 114 2.20 -2.35 -3.74
N PRO A 115 2.69 -3.33 -2.97
CA PRO A 115 3.80 -3.14 -2.04
C PRO A 115 5.09 -2.74 -2.75
N ILE A 116 5.88 -1.86 -2.12
CA ILE A 116 7.16 -1.36 -2.64
C ILE A 116 8.33 -1.68 -1.70
N PRO A 117 8.67 -2.96 -1.47
CA PRO A 117 9.75 -3.35 -0.58
C PRO A 117 11.11 -3.01 -1.19
N GLY A 118 11.77 -1.97 -0.64
CA GLY A 118 13.10 -1.54 -1.09
C GLY A 118 14.20 -2.48 -0.62
N THR A 119 15.16 -2.82 -1.51
CA THR A 119 16.35 -3.60 -1.15
C THR A 119 17.52 -3.33 -2.09
N LEU A 120 18.75 -3.50 -1.57
CA LEU A 120 20.00 -3.50 -2.35
C LEU A 120 20.57 -4.92 -2.52
N SER A 121 19.92 -5.95 -1.98
CA SER A 121 20.33 -7.35 -2.04
C SER A 121 19.52 -8.12 -3.08
N LEU A 122 20.20 -8.79 -4.02
CA LEU A 122 19.56 -9.69 -4.98
C LEU A 122 18.88 -10.89 -4.29
N ALA A 123 19.41 -11.35 -3.15
CA ALA A 123 18.77 -12.40 -2.36
C ALA A 123 17.42 -11.91 -1.81
N HIS A 124 17.41 -10.76 -1.14
CA HIS A 124 16.16 -10.17 -0.63
C HIS A 124 15.16 -9.82 -1.74
N LEU A 125 15.63 -9.43 -2.94
CA LEU A 125 14.72 -9.20 -4.08
C LEU A 125 14.02 -10.51 -4.49
N ARG A 126 14.75 -11.62 -4.54
CA ARG A 126 14.18 -12.94 -4.84
C ARG A 126 13.19 -13.38 -3.77
N ASP A 127 13.54 -13.17 -2.49
CA ASP A 127 12.66 -13.47 -1.36
C ASP A 127 11.36 -12.62 -1.46
N ASN A 128 11.48 -11.32 -1.71
CA ASN A 128 10.32 -10.44 -1.88
C ASN A 128 9.40 -10.91 -3.03
N LEU A 129 9.97 -11.30 -4.17
CA LEU A 129 9.20 -11.85 -5.29
C LEU A 129 8.55 -13.19 -4.96
N GLY A 130 9.17 -13.99 -4.09
CA GLY A 130 8.62 -15.26 -3.60
C GLY A 130 7.28 -15.09 -2.86
N ALA A 131 7.02 -13.90 -2.30
CA ALA A 131 5.74 -13.59 -1.66
C ALA A 131 4.54 -13.65 -2.61
N LEU A 132 4.75 -13.45 -3.92
CA LEU A 132 3.69 -13.53 -4.94
C LEU A 132 3.11 -14.95 -5.10
N SER A 133 3.85 -15.97 -4.68
CA SER A 133 3.43 -17.38 -4.78
C SER A 133 3.07 -17.97 -3.42
N LEU A 134 3.09 -17.17 -2.35
CA LEU A 134 2.75 -17.62 -1.02
C LEU A 134 1.26 -17.39 -0.75
N GLU A 135 0.54 -18.48 -0.57
CA GLU A 135 -0.87 -18.47 -0.20
C GLU A 135 -1.00 -18.66 1.32
N LEU A 136 -1.50 -17.65 2.01
CA LEU A 136 -1.87 -17.73 3.43
C LEU A 136 -3.32 -18.21 3.51
N SER A 137 -3.62 -19.04 4.51
CA SER A 137 -5.02 -19.35 4.84
C SER A 137 -5.72 -18.15 5.50
N ASP A 138 -7.05 -18.12 5.44
CA ASP A 138 -7.84 -17.08 6.13
C ASP A 138 -7.55 -17.03 7.64
N ALA A 139 -7.31 -18.19 8.25
CA ALA A 139 -6.94 -18.27 9.66
C ALA A 139 -5.57 -17.61 9.94
N GLU A 140 -4.57 -17.84 9.10
CA GLU A 140 -3.25 -17.20 9.22
C GLU A 140 -3.33 -15.69 8.97
N PHE A 141 -4.12 -15.28 7.98
CA PHE A 141 -4.36 -13.87 7.71
C PHE A 141 -4.96 -13.15 8.92
N ALA A 142 -5.98 -13.74 9.55
CA ALA A 142 -6.63 -13.20 10.75
C ALA A 142 -5.67 -13.18 11.96
N GLU A 143 -4.93 -14.26 12.20
CA GLU A 143 -3.97 -14.39 13.30
C GLU A 143 -2.85 -13.33 13.20
N ILE A 144 -2.36 -13.06 11.97
CA ILE A 144 -1.36 -12.01 11.73
C ILE A 144 -1.96 -10.62 11.93
N ALA A 145 -3.21 -10.42 11.58
CA ALA A 145 -3.90 -9.15 11.77
C ALA A 145 -4.16 -8.78 13.25
N GLU A 146 -4.24 -9.76 14.14
CA GLU A 146 -4.48 -9.59 15.58
C GLU A 146 -3.18 -9.40 16.39
N GLY A 147 -2.04 -9.77 15.87
CA GLY A 147 -0.74 -9.83 16.56
C GLY A 147 0.22 -8.72 16.28
#